data_904a5b7519af919a9b043a68720b621f
#
_entry.id   904a5b7519af919a9b043a68720b621f
#
_cell.length_a   1.000
_cell.length_b   1.000
_cell.length_c   1.000
_cell.angle_alpha   90.00
_cell.angle_beta   90.00
_cell.angle_gamma   90.00
#
_symmetry.space_group_name_H-M   'P 1'
#
loop_
_entity.id
_entity.type
_entity.pdbx_description
1 polymer ?
#
loop_
_entity_poly.entity_id
_entity_poly.type
_entity_poly.pdbx_seq_one_letter_code
_entity_poly.pdbx_strand_id
1 'polypeptide(L)'
;VERSRGLGDVYKRQPLAVLSDRYRPLYHFFRQNFSQVTNPPIDSLRENKVMSLKTRFGNLGNILNFDNLTKQNIYVLNSPILSNSQFEKFINFFGKNSSIIDCTFSDNENLQQSIKRIQKDAEIAVRQGVTQLILSDKELSNMKLPIPMLLAVGAINSFLIEKKLRGYVSINVQS
;
A
#
# COMPACT_ATOMS: atom_id res chain seq x y z
N VAL A 1 -28.63 -3.24 -28.66
CA VAL A 1 -27.17 -2.96 -28.68
C VAL A 1 -26.70 -2.18 -27.45
N GLU A 2 -27.54 -1.32 -26.88
CA GLU A 2 -27.18 -0.54 -25.70
C GLU A 2 -27.19 -1.35 -24.39
N ARG A 3 -27.90 -2.45 -24.31
CA ARG A 3 -28.00 -3.28 -23.10
C ARG A 3 -26.77 -4.17 -22.82
N SER A 4 -25.91 -4.36 -23.80
CA SER A 4 -24.71 -5.20 -23.65
C SER A 4 -23.44 -4.42 -23.25
N ARG A 5 -23.53 -3.10 -23.14
CA ARG A 5 -22.43 -2.22 -22.77
C ARG A 5 -22.28 -2.08 -21.26
N GLY A 6 -22.21 -3.14 -20.56
CA GLY A 6 -22.12 -3.31 -19.13
C GLY A 6 -21.57 -2.13 -18.28
N LEU A 7 -21.41 -2.37 -17.02
CA LEU A 7 -20.92 -1.40 -16.02
C LEU A 7 -19.69 -0.58 -16.48
N GLY A 8 -18.80 -1.14 -17.30
CA GLY A 8 -17.63 -0.45 -17.82
C GLY A 8 -17.93 0.79 -18.67
N ASP A 9 -19.01 0.77 -19.45
CA ASP A 9 -19.41 1.93 -20.28
C ASP A 9 -20.04 3.05 -19.42
N VAL A 10 -20.75 2.69 -18.36
CA VAL A 10 -21.32 3.65 -17.41
C VAL A 10 -20.19 4.42 -16.72
N TYR A 11 -19.13 3.74 -16.30
CA TYR A 11 -17.97 4.41 -15.68
C TYR A 11 -17.21 5.33 -16.64
N LYS A 12 -17.14 5.00 -17.91
CA LYS A 12 -16.49 5.85 -18.92
C LYS A 12 -17.29 7.13 -19.23
N ARG A 13 -18.62 7.08 -19.10
CA ARG A 13 -19.50 8.22 -19.37
C ARG A 13 -19.70 9.14 -18.18
N GLN A 14 -19.28 8.74 -17.00
CA GLN A 14 -19.35 9.60 -15.82
C GLN A 14 -18.36 10.77 -15.92
N PRO A 15 -18.74 11.97 -15.44
CA PRO A 15 -17.82 13.09 -15.38
C PRO A 15 -16.59 12.72 -14.57
N LEU A 16 -15.43 13.24 -14.98
CA LEU A 16 -14.19 13.07 -14.23
C LEU A 16 -14.35 13.63 -12.81
N ALA A 17 -13.69 13.02 -11.84
CA ALA A 17 -13.76 13.42 -10.44
C ALA A 17 -13.34 14.89 -10.24
N VAL A 18 -12.43 15.41 -11.08
CA VAL A 18 -11.99 16.81 -11.07
C VAL A 18 -13.11 17.83 -11.39
N LEU A 19 -14.17 17.39 -12.07
CA LEU A 19 -15.33 18.24 -12.41
C LEU A 19 -16.47 18.09 -11.39
N SER A 20 -16.27 17.40 -10.29
CA SER A 20 -17.27 17.19 -9.24
C SER A 20 -17.08 18.22 -8.13
N ASP A 21 -18.19 18.82 -7.69
CA ASP A 21 -18.23 19.72 -6.52
C ASP A 21 -18.11 18.97 -5.19
N ARG A 22 -18.17 17.64 -5.22
CA ARG A 22 -18.03 16.81 -4.02
C ARG A 22 -16.56 16.52 -3.77
N TYR A 23 -16.16 16.50 -2.50
CA TYR A 23 -14.86 16.01 -2.09
C TYR A 23 -14.60 14.61 -2.67
N ARG A 24 -13.44 14.45 -3.27
CA ARG A 24 -12.98 13.20 -3.85
C ARG A 24 -11.55 12.92 -3.40
N PRO A 25 -11.26 11.75 -2.88
CA PRO A 25 -9.89 11.37 -2.56
C PRO A 25 -9.03 11.26 -3.83
N LEU A 26 -7.73 11.43 -3.67
CA LEU A 26 -6.77 11.50 -4.78
C LEU A 26 -6.88 10.32 -5.76
N TYR A 27 -7.11 9.10 -5.28
CA TYR A 27 -7.20 7.91 -6.14
C TYR A 27 -8.40 7.93 -7.11
N HIS A 28 -9.43 8.75 -6.88
CA HIS A 28 -10.55 8.90 -7.81
C HIS A 28 -10.19 9.62 -9.10
N PHE A 29 -9.05 10.30 -9.15
CA PHE A 29 -8.55 10.97 -10.36
C PHE A 29 -7.76 10.03 -11.27
N PHE A 30 -7.38 8.85 -10.80
CA PHE A 30 -6.70 7.84 -11.59
C PHE A 30 -7.68 6.81 -12.10
N ARG A 31 -7.76 6.66 -13.41
CA ARG A 31 -8.68 5.73 -14.07
C ARG A 31 -7.98 4.96 -15.17
N GLN A 32 -8.41 3.74 -15.37
CA GLN A 32 -8.00 2.96 -16.53
C GLN A 32 -8.66 3.49 -17.80
N ASN A 33 -7.91 3.52 -18.89
CA ASN A 33 -8.38 3.97 -20.19
C ASN A 33 -9.07 2.85 -21.00
N PHE A 34 -9.04 1.62 -20.52
CA PHE A 34 -9.67 0.47 -21.17
C PHE A 34 -10.53 -0.32 -20.20
N SER A 35 -11.53 -1.03 -20.75
CA SER A 35 -12.40 -1.91 -19.97
C SER A 35 -11.72 -3.25 -19.73
N GLN A 36 -11.85 -3.76 -18.49
CA GLN A 36 -11.43 -5.10 -18.14
C GLN A 36 -12.63 -6.03 -18.03
N VAL A 37 -12.38 -7.33 -18.26
CA VAL A 37 -13.37 -8.37 -18.01
C VAL A 37 -13.64 -8.45 -16.52
N THR A 38 -14.91 -8.31 -16.10
CA THR A 38 -15.32 -8.37 -14.69
C THR A 38 -15.24 -9.77 -14.12
N ASN A 39 -15.51 -10.79 -14.93
CA ASN A 39 -15.46 -12.20 -14.55
C ASN A 39 -14.45 -12.92 -15.44
N PRO A 40 -13.17 -13.04 -15.02
CA PRO A 40 -12.22 -13.83 -15.77
C PRO A 40 -12.66 -15.29 -15.85
N PRO A 41 -12.38 -16.03 -16.95
CA PRO A 41 -12.78 -17.41 -17.12
C PRO A 41 -11.94 -18.33 -16.22
N ILE A 42 -12.38 -18.48 -14.98
CA ILE A 42 -11.76 -19.37 -13.98
C ILE A 42 -12.72 -20.55 -13.80
N ASP A 43 -12.22 -21.76 -13.98
CA ASP A 43 -12.97 -22.97 -13.69
C ASP A 43 -13.08 -23.22 -12.17
N SER A 44 -14.09 -23.98 -11.73
CA SER A 44 -14.33 -24.26 -10.31
C SER A 44 -13.19 -25.02 -9.63
N LEU A 45 -12.35 -25.74 -10.37
CA LEU A 45 -11.20 -26.46 -9.81
C LEU A 45 -10.04 -25.54 -9.50
N ARG A 46 -9.88 -24.47 -10.28
CA ARG A 46 -8.84 -23.46 -10.08
C ARG A 46 -9.25 -22.36 -9.12
N GLU A 47 -10.55 -22.18 -8.89
CA GLU A 47 -11.07 -21.12 -8.04
C GLU A 47 -10.40 -21.11 -6.66
N ASN A 48 -10.28 -22.25 -5.99
CA ASN A 48 -9.64 -22.36 -4.68
C ASN A 48 -8.15 -21.96 -4.66
N LYS A 49 -7.47 -22.06 -5.81
CA LYS A 49 -6.05 -21.68 -5.93
C LYS A 49 -5.89 -20.22 -6.30
N VAL A 50 -6.76 -19.71 -7.16
CA VAL A 50 -6.66 -18.37 -7.74
C VAL A 50 -7.34 -17.32 -6.87
N MET A 51 -8.44 -17.70 -6.19
CA MET A 51 -9.27 -16.81 -5.38
C MET A 51 -8.92 -16.86 -3.89
N SER A 52 -7.71 -17.28 -3.54
CA SER A 52 -7.27 -17.27 -2.15
C SER A 52 -7.12 -15.83 -1.63
N LEU A 53 -7.83 -15.53 -0.54
CA LEU A 53 -7.72 -14.25 0.18
C LEU A 53 -6.59 -14.24 1.22
N LYS A 54 -5.81 -15.32 1.30
CA LYS A 54 -4.67 -15.40 2.22
C LYS A 54 -3.56 -14.45 1.79
N THR A 55 -3.20 -13.55 2.68
CA THR A 55 -2.11 -12.59 2.48
C THR A 55 -0.90 -13.00 3.32
N ARG A 56 0.27 -12.94 2.74
CA ARG A 56 1.53 -13.28 3.41
C ARG A 56 2.40 -12.04 3.48
N PHE A 57 2.90 -11.75 4.67
CA PHE A 57 3.80 -10.64 4.94
C PHE A 57 5.16 -11.19 5.35
N GLY A 58 6.19 -10.68 4.74
CA GLY A 58 7.57 -11.05 5.00
C GLY A 58 8.44 -10.72 3.79
N ASN A 59 9.71 -10.47 4.02
CA ASN A 59 10.68 -10.31 2.95
C ASN A 59 11.41 -11.63 2.76
N LEU A 60 11.20 -12.27 1.62
CA LEU A 60 11.87 -13.54 1.31
C LEU A 60 13.36 -13.37 0.98
N GLY A 61 13.84 -12.12 0.86
CA GLY A 61 15.21 -11.85 0.50
C GLY A 61 15.57 -12.40 -0.89
N ASN A 62 16.75 -12.99 -1.02
CA ASN A 62 17.15 -13.62 -2.25
C ASN A 62 16.50 -15.02 -2.36
N ILE A 63 15.49 -15.13 -3.22
CA ILE A 63 14.75 -16.39 -3.46
C ILE A 63 15.60 -17.50 -4.09
N LEU A 64 16.76 -17.17 -4.64
CA LEU A 64 17.70 -18.15 -5.18
C LEU A 64 18.60 -18.77 -4.11
N ASN A 65 18.56 -18.24 -2.88
CA ASN A 65 19.29 -18.79 -1.74
C ASN A 65 18.33 -19.57 -0.84
N PHE A 66 18.22 -20.87 -1.06
CA PHE A 66 17.30 -21.76 -0.33
C PHE A 66 17.58 -21.83 1.18
N ASP A 67 18.83 -21.71 1.60
CA ASP A 67 19.19 -21.75 3.03
C ASP A 67 18.61 -20.58 3.82
N ASN A 68 18.40 -19.44 3.16
CA ASN A 68 17.78 -18.28 3.78
C ASN A 68 16.26 -18.34 3.80
N LEU A 69 15.62 -19.04 2.86
CA LEU A 69 14.15 -19.14 2.79
C LEU A 69 13.56 -19.88 3.99
N THR A 70 14.24 -20.88 4.51
CA THR A 70 13.77 -21.69 5.65
C THR A 70 13.85 -20.94 6.98
N LYS A 71 14.62 -19.86 7.06
CA LYS A 71 14.84 -19.06 8.28
C LYS A 71 13.95 -17.83 8.38
N GLN A 72 13.12 -17.56 7.36
CA GLN A 72 12.32 -16.34 7.31
C GLN A 72 10.97 -16.53 7.98
N ASN A 73 10.67 -15.64 8.90
CA ASN A 73 9.36 -15.58 9.54
C ASN A 73 8.37 -14.88 8.61
N ILE A 74 7.35 -15.63 8.18
CA ILE A 74 6.25 -15.12 7.37
C ILE A 74 5.00 -15.02 8.23
N TYR A 75 4.40 -13.84 8.29
CA TYR A 75 3.10 -13.64 8.91
C TYR A 75 2.00 -13.92 7.91
N VAL A 76 1.12 -14.87 8.21
CA VAL A 76 0.04 -15.28 7.31
C VAL A 76 -1.29 -14.82 7.87
N LEU A 77 -2.03 -14.05 7.07
CA LEU A 77 -3.41 -13.68 7.30
C LEU A 77 -4.34 -14.55 6.48
N ASN A 78 -5.38 -15.09 7.12
CA ASN A 78 -6.42 -15.88 6.44
C ASN A 78 -7.48 -14.99 5.75
N SER A 79 -7.53 -13.71 6.09
CA SER A 79 -8.47 -12.71 5.54
C SER A 79 -7.72 -11.42 5.23
N PRO A 80 -8.10 -10.67 4.18
CA PRO A 80 -7.54 -9.36 3.89
C PRO A 80 -8.03 -8.27 4.85
N ILE A 81 -9.02 -8.59 5.69
CA ILE A 81 -9.58 -7.67 6.68
C ILE A 81 -8.83 -7.84 7.99
N LEU A 82 -8.27 -6.74 8.49
CA LEU A 82 -7.57 -6.65 9.76
C LEU A 82 -8.38 -5.81 10.75
N SER A 83 -8.63 -6.36 11.93
CA SER A 83 -9.03 -5.55 13.08
C SER A 83 -7.82 -4.85 13.71
N ASN A 84 -8.06 -3.81 14.50
CA ASN A 84 -6.97 -3.10 15.20
C ASN A 84 -6.11 -4.05 16.04
N SER A 85 -6.73 -5.00 16.74
CA SER A 85 -6.00 -5.98 17.54
C SER A 85 -5.15 -6.95 16.70
N GLN A 86 -5.59 -7.28 15.48
CA GLN A 86 -4.79 -8.10 14.55
C GLN A 86 -3.63 -7.29 13.97
N PHE A 87 -3.84 -6.00 13.73
CA PHE A 87 -2.77 -5.12 13.28
C PHE A 87 -1.68 -4.93 14.34
N GLU A 88 -2.06 -4.78 15.61
CA GLU A 88 -1.10 -4.78 16.72
C GLU A 88 -0.29 -6.08 16.83
N LYS A 89 -0.96 -7.23 16.66
CA LYS A 89 -0.27 -8.53 16.58
C LYS A 89 0.70 -8.61 15.41
N PHE A 90 0.34 -8.04 14.27
CA PHE A 90 1.20 -7.94 13.09
C PHE A 90 2.47 -7.11 13.39
N ILE A 91 2.31 -5.92 13.99
CA ILE A 91 3.45 -5.07 14.39
C ILE A 91 4.34 -5.81 15.39
N ASN A 92 3.75 -6.41 16.41
CA ASN A 92 4.48 -7.14 17.45
C ASN A 92 5.24 -8.34 16.91
N PHE A 93 4.69 -9.02 15.90
CA PHE A 93 5.36 -10.17 15.24
C PHE A 93 6.68 -9.75 14.58
N PHE A 94 6.70 -8.61 13.91
CA PHE A 94 7.91 -8.09 13.29
C PHE A 94 8.82 -7.34 14.28
N GLY A 95 8.28 -6.79 15.33
CA GLY A 95 9.00 -6.09 16.38
C GLY A 95 10.01 -5.07 15.83
N LYS A 96 11.28 -5.27 16.08
CA LYS A 96 12.39 -4.39 15.63
C LYS A 96 12.54 -4.33 14.09
N ASN A 97 11.97 -5.29 13.37
CA ASN A 97 12.01 -5.33 11.92
C ASN A 97 10.85 -4.54 11.28
N SER A 98 10.02 -3.88 12.06
CA SER A 98 8.98 -2.97 11.61
C SER A 98 9.26 -1.54 12.08
N SER A 99 8.89 -0.56 11.26
CA SER A 99 8.98 0.86 11.59
C SER A 99 7.74 1.59 11.08
N ILE A 100 7.17 2.44 11.94
CA ILE A 100 6.05 3.31 11.59
C ILE A 100 6.63 4.65 11.14
N ILE A 101 6.17 5.12 9.98
CA ILE A 101 6.51 6.43 9.43
C ILE A 101 5.27 7.31 9.53
N ASP A 102 5.40 8.42 10.24
CA ASP A 102 4.34 9.42 10.37
C ASP A 102 4.18 10.18 9.05
N CYS A 103 3.03 9.93 8.39
CA CYS A 103 2.64 10.57 7.15
C CYS A 103 1.70 11.77 7.38
N THR A 104 1.89 12.49 8.47
CA THR A 104 1.23 13.76 8.73
C THR A 104 2.22 14.92 8.62
N PHE A 105 1.74 16.13 8.42
CA PHE A 105 2.53 17.36 8.43
C PHE A 105 1.77 18.49 9.11
N SER A 106 2.51 19.40 9.73
CA SER A 106 1.96 20.57 10.42
C SER A 106 2.05 21.83 9.55
N ASP A 107 1.40 22.90 9.97
CA ASP A 107 1.41 24.20 9.27
C ASP A 107 2.81 24.80 9.08
N ASN A 108 3.79 24.35 9.86
CA ASN A 108 5.19 24.78 9.75
C ASN A 108 5.99 24.05 8.66
N GLU A 109 5.40 23.03 8.05
CA GLU A 109 6.03 22.18 7.03
C GLU A 109 5.16 22.16 5.77
N ASN A 110 5.74 22.45 4.62
CA ASN A 110 4.99 22.29 3.38
C ASN A 110 5.01 20.82 2.91
N LEU A 111 4.06 20.47 2.04
CA LEU A 111 3.92 19.10 1.53
C LEU A 111 5.22 18.55 0.91
N GLN A 112 5.98 19.38 0.20
CA GLN A 112 7.24 18.95 -0.42
C GLN A 112 8.32 18.61 0.61
N GLN A 113 8.40 19.39 1.69
CA GLN A 113 9.32 19.12 2.80
C GLN A 113 8.93 17.83 3.52
N SER A 114 7.63 17.65 3.76
CA SER A 114 7.09 16.44 4.41
C SER A 114 7.38 15.19 3.60
N ILE A 115 7.25 15.25 2.27
CA ILE A 115 7.60 14.13 1.39
C ILE A 115 9.09 13.81 1.51
N LYS A 116 9.96 14.81 1.51
CA LYS A 116 11.40 14.59 1.68
C LYS A 116 11.74 14.01 3.06
N ARG A 117 11.01 14.41 4.10
CA ARG A 117 11.16 13.85 5.44
C ARG A 117 10.82 12.37 5.46
N ILE A 118 9.62 11.97 5.00
CA ILE A 118 9.21 10.56 4.99
C ILE A 118 10.10 9.68 4.10
N GLN A 119 10.64 10.21 3.00
CA GLN A 119 11.63 9.52 2.17
C GLN A 119 12.92 9.24 2.93
N LYS A 120 13.42 10.24 3.66
CA LYS A 120 14.63 10.09 4.48
C LYS A 120 14.44 9.15 5.66
N ASP A 121 13.28 9.23 6.32
CA ASP A 121 12.94 8.34 7.43
C ASP A 121 12.84 6.88 6.95
N ALA A 122 12.24 6.67 5.77
CA ALA A 122 12.19 5.36 5.13
C ALA A 122 13.60 4.82 4.79
N GLU A 123 14.48 5.64 4.23
CA GLU A 123 15.86 5.25 3.94
C GLU A 123 16.61 4.84 5.19
N ILE A 124 16.52 5.65 6.25
CA ILE A 124 17.17 5.35 7.53
C ILE A 124 16.69 4.03 8.10
N ALA A 125 15.37 3.82 8.13
CA ALA A 125 14.77 2.59 8.64
C ALA A 125 15.26 1.36 7.87
N VAL A 126 15.26 1.41 6.53
CA VAL A 126 15.70 0.29 5.70
C VAL A 126 17.20 0.00 5.90
N ARG A 127 18.03 1.02 6.00
CA ARG A 127 19.48 0.86 6.29
C ARG A 127 19.76 0.28 7.67
N GLN A 128 18.83 0.46 8.62
CA GLN A 128 18.89 -0.15 9.95
C GLN A 128 18.39 -1.61 9.97
N GLY A 129 17.97 -2.15 8.82
CA GLY A 129 17.53 -3.55 8.68
C GLY A 129 16.03 -3.74 8.87
N VAL A 130 15.22 -2.67 8.88
CA VAL A 130 13.76 -2.78 8.90
C VAL A 130 13.27 -3.41 7.62
N THR A 131 12.39 -4.42 7.75
CA THR A 131 11.80 -5.16 6.62
C THR A 131 10.35 -4.80 6.36
N GLN A 132 9.69 -4.13 7.30
CA GLN A 132 8.28 -3.70 7.20
C GLN A 132 8.18 -2.21 7.51
N LEU A 133 7.93 -1.38 6.51
CA LEU A 133 7.57 0.02 6.69
C LEU A 133 6.05 0.13 6.78
N ILE A 134 5.57 0.84 7.77
CA ILE A 134 4.15 1.12 7.99
C ILE A 134 3.95 2.62 7.86
N LEU A 135 3.33 3.04 6.77
CA LEU A 135 2.98 4.43 6.55
C LEU A 135 1.66 4.70 7.28
N SER A 136 1.67 5.58 8.24
CA SER A 136 0.48 5.84 9.05
C SER A 136 0.16 7.34 9.10
N ASP A 137 -1.12 7.65 8.99
CA ASP A 137 -1.69 8.99 9.24
C ASP A 137 -2.50 9.04 10.55
N LYS A 138 -2.33 8.06 11.43
CA LYS A 138 -3.09 7.93 12.68
C LYS A 138 -2.89 9.10 13.64
N GLU A 139 -1.76 9.80 13.56
CA GLU A 139 -1.41 10.95 14.42
C GLU A 139 -2.10 12.27 13.98
N LEU A 140 -3.28 12.15 13.36
CA LEU A 140 -4.07 13.31 12.97
C LEU A 140 -4.50 14.13 14.19
N SER A 141 -4.38 15.44 14.09
CA SER A 141 -4.87 16.41 15.08
C SER A 141 -5.33 17.68 14.37
N ASN A 142 -5.94 18.59 15.10
CA ASN A 142 -6.37 19.89 14.53
C ASN A 142 -5.20 20.71 13.93
N MET A 143 -3.96 20.38 14.27
CA MET A 143 -2.74 21.05 13.80
C MET A 143 -1.90 20.21 12.83
N LYS A 144 -2.36 18.98 12.49
CA LYS A 144 -1.65 18.08 11.58
C LYS A 144 -2.57 17.60 10.47
N LEU A 145 -2.14 17.78 9.25
CA LEU A 145 -2.82 17.34 8.04
C LEU A 145 -2.20 16.03 7.52
N PRO A 146 -2.99 15.13 6.93
CA PRO A 146 -2.45 13.90 6.36
C PRO A 146 -1.79 14.18 4.99
N ILE A 147 -0.64 13.56 4.75
CA ILE A 147 -0.13 13.42 3.39
C ILE A 147 -1.03 12.41 2.67
N PRO A 148 -1.58 12.71 1.46
CA PRO A 148 -2.35 11.72 0.72
C PRO A 148 -1.57 10.42 0.58
N MET A 149 -2.11 9.29 1.09
CA MET A 149 -1.37 8.03 1.19
C MET A 149 -0.88 7.51 -0.16
N LEU A 150 -1.66 7.72 -1.23
CA LEU A 150 -1.22 7.35 -2.58
C LEU A 150 0.06 8.09 -2.98
N LEU A 151 0.17 9.36 -2.61
CA LEU A 151 1.35 10.18 -2.86
C LEU A 151 2.53 9.75 -1.98
N ALA A 152 2.29 9.48 -0.70
CA ALA A 152 3.31 8.99 0.24
C ALA A 152 3.91 7.65 -0.22
N VAL A 153 3.06 6.68 -0.57
CA VAL A 153 3.49 5.37 -1.10
C VAL A 153 4.30 5.54 -2.38
N GLY A 154 3.80 6.33 -3.34
CA GLY A 154 4.47 6.57 -4.61
C GLY A 154 5.85 7.23 -4.42
N ALA A 155 5.92 8.24 -3.56
CA ALA A 155 7.15 8.98 -3.27
C ALA A 155 8.21 8.08 -2.60
N ILE A 156 7.83 7.32 -1.58
CA ILE A 156 8.74 6.39 -0.88
C ILE A 156 9.17 5.26 -1.82
N ASN A 157 8.23 4.67 -2.56
CA ASN A 157 8.53 3.57 -3.48
C ASN A 157 9.56 4.00 -4.53
N SER A 158 9.32 5.12 -5.21
CA SER A 158 10.24 5.63 -6.25
C SER A 158 11.60 6.00 -5.67
N PHE A 159 11.63 6.64 -4.51
CA PHE A 159 12.87 6.98 -3.83
C PHE A 159 13.69 5.75 -3.42
N LEU A 160 13.05 4.72 -2.85
CA LEU A 160 13.73 3.49 -2.48
C LEU A 160 14.22 2.69 -3.71
N ILE A 161 13.52 2.77 -4.86
CA ILE A 161 13.99 2.21 -6.13
C ILE A 161 15.28 2.93 -6.57
N GLU A 162 15.27 4.27 -6.59
CA GLU A 162 16.44 5.08 -6.93
C GLU A 162 17.65 4.74 -6.06
N LYS A 163 17.43 4.57 -4.75
CA LYS A 163 18.46 4.18 -3.78
C LYS A 163 18.83 2.69 -3.83
N LYS A 164 18.18 1.86 -4.68
CA LYS A 164 18.34 0.40 -4.75
C LYS A 164 18.01 -0.31 -3.44
N LEU A 165 17.12 0.26 -2.64
CA LEU A 165 16.72 -0.27 -1.32
C LEU A 165 15.34 -0.94 -1.34
N ARG A 166 14.54 -0.76 -2.40
CA ARG A 166 13.15 -1.23 -2.47
C ARG A 166 13.00 -2.74 -2.29
N GLY A 167 13.96 -3.54 -2.71
CA GLY A 167 13.94 -5.00 -2.59
C GLY A 167 14.10 -5.52 -1.15
N TYR A 168 14.54 -4.68 -0.22
CA TYR A 168 14.78 -5.09 1.17
C TYR A 168 13.58 -4.89 2.10
N VAL A 169 12.54 -4.22 1.65
CA VAL A 169 11.44 -3.79 2.53
C VAL A 169 10.08 -3.92 1.86
N SER A 170 9.07 -4.26 2.66
CA SER A 170 7.66 -4.19 2.30
C SER A 170 7.07 -2.86 2.80
N ILE A 171 6.20 -2.26 1.99
CA ILE A 171 5.50 -1.02 2.34
C ILE A 171 4.05 -1.38 2.65
N ASN A 172 3.61 -1.04 3.85
CA ASN A 172 2.25 -1.25 4.34
C ASN A 172 1.64 0.12 4.67
N VAL A 173 0.33 0.23 4.56
CA VAL A 173 -0.39 1.48 4.83
C VAL A 173 -1.41 1.24 5.95
N GLN A 174 -1.44 2.18 6.88
CA GLN A 174 -2.46 2.31 7.92
C GLN A 174 -3.07 3.72 7.80
N SER A 175 -4.29 3.78 7.24
CA SER A 175 -5.02 5.03 7.03
C SER A 175 -6.50 4.85 7.35
#